data_9341761d33b423e022c19416e82b5fcb
#
_entry.id   9341761d33b423e022c19416e82b5fcb
#
_cell.length_a   1.000
_cell.length_b   1.000
_cell.length_c   1.000
_cell.angle_alpha   90.00
_cell.angle_beta   90.00
_cell.angle_gamma   90.00
#
_symmetry.space_group_name_H-M   'P 1'
#
loop_
_entity.id
_entity.type
_entity.pdbx_description
1 polymer ?
#
loop_
_entity_poly.entity_id
_entity_poly.type
_entity_poly.pdbx_seq_one_letter_code
_entity_poly.pdbx_strand_id
1 'polypeptide(L)'
;MLTYRPGDSLAHRLDPRAKLFVQAAFALAAFAHTTPRGLAAFTVVALGVLAAGRLSPTVPIRGFAPALPFLVVAPLAATVTLWPLGVDPTAAVEPALASYRVLLVLVVSGVYLRTTPVRDSRAAVERLLPGRVGRFLGVGVALVFRFLPVLLADLRRVREASRARLGDQRPLRERMRTVGAAGVRRAFARSDRLALALRARCFAWNPTLPELRFRRRDYPALAVGVLLVASAFL
;
A
#
# COMPACT_ATOMS: atom_id res chain seq x y z
N MET A 1 -9.56 -1.05 -7.84
CA MET A 1 -8.15 -0.85 -7.49
C MET A 1 -7.90 0.63 -7.20
N LEU A 2 -7.18 0.93 -6.13
CA LEU A 2 -6.76 2.29 -5.79
C LEU A 2 -5.66 2.71 -6.77
N THR A 3 -5.99 3.61 -7.69
CA THR A 3 -5.05 4.17 -8.66
C THR A 3 -4.96 5.67 -8.42
N TYR A 4 -3.79 6.27 -8.61
CA TYR A 4 -3.59 7.72 -8.55
C TYR A 4 -4.62 8.43 -9.44
N ARG A 5 -5.21 9.50 -8.92
CA ARG A 5 -6.04 10.44 -9.69
C ARG A 5 -5.42 11.82 -9.62
N PRO A 6 -5.13 12.47 -10.75
CA PRO A 6 -4.67 13.85 -10.76
C PRO A 6 -5.72 14.75 -10.09
N GLY A 7 -5.28 15.73 -9.33
CA GLY A 7 -6.14 16.68 -8.62
C GLY A 7 -5.33 17.80 -7.98
N ASP A 8 -6.02 18.84 -7.52
CA ASP A 8 -5.43 20.06 -6.96
C ASP A 8 -5.69 20.25 -5.46
N SER A 9 -6.02 19.17 -4.73
CA SER A 9 -6.25 19.25 -3.29
C SER A 9 -4.97 19.56 -2.52
N LEU A 10 -5.10 19.96 -1.25
CA LEU A 10 -3.96 20.21 -0.38
C LEU A 10 -3.05 18.98 -0.32
N ALA A 11 -3.62 17.77 -0.21
CA ALA A 11 -2.87 16.53 -0.18
C ALA A 11 -2.10 16.26 -1.49
N HIS A 12 -2.57 16.69 -2.66
CA HIS A 12 -1.83 16.56 -3.92
C HIS A 12 -0.58 17.47 -3.97
N ARG A 13 -0.63 18.61 -3.30
CA ARG A 13 0.43 19.64 -3.33
C ARG A 13 1.52 19.42 -2.28
N LEU A 14 1.33 18.50 -1.33
CA LEU A 14 2.32 18.15 -0.30
C LEU A 14 3.43 17.28 -0.86
N ASP A 15 4.65 17.45 -0.31
CA ASP A 15 5.81 16.60 -0.64
C ASP A 15 5.51 15.13 -0.26
N PRO A 16 5.77 14.17 -1.16
CA PRO A 16 5.56 12.75 -0.92
C PRO A 16 6.26 12.20 0.32
N ARG A 17 7.41 12.77 0.69
CA ARG A 17 8.16 12.39 1.91
C ARG A 17 7.40 12.77 3.17
N ALA A 18 6.83 13.98 3.20
CA ALA A 18 6.01 14.42 4.32
C ALA A 18 4.77 13.54 4.48
N LYS A 19 4.12 13.19 3.37
CA LYS A 19 2.96 12.28 3.38
C LYS A 19 3.30 10.88 3.87
N LEU A 20 4.43 10.31 3.42
CA LEU A 20 4.91 9.01 3.90
C LEU A 20 5.23 9.04 5.40
N PHE A 21 5.87 10.12 5.86
CA PHE A 21 6.17 10.30 7.27
C PHE A 21 4.89 10.38 8.12
N VAL A 22 3.92 11.19 7.70
CA VAL A 22 2.61 11.29 8.39
C VAL A 22 1.89 9.94 8.41
N GLN A 23 1.92 9.20 7.32
CA GLN A 23 1.30 7.87 7.25
C GLN A 23 1.96 6.86 8.19
N ALA A 24 3.30 6.83 8.22
CA ALA A 24 4.04 5.95 9.13
C ALA A 24 3.84 6.35 10.59
N ALA A 25 3.88 7.65 10.89
CA ALA A 25 3.60 8.19 12.21
C ALA A 25 2.17 7.87 12.69
N PHE A 26 1.18 8.04 11.80
CA PHE A 26 -0.20 7.69 12.09
C PHE A 26 -0.38 6.20 12.38
N ALA A 27 0.24 5.33 11.58
CA ALA A 27 0.17 3.90 11.82
C ALA A 27 0.82 3.54 13.17
N LEU A 28 2.03 4.05 13.46
CA LEU A 28 2.72 3.83 14.71
C LEU A 28 1.86 4.25 15.91
N ALA A 29 1.33 5.47 15.89
CA ALA A 29 0.53 6.02 16.96
C ALA A 29 -0.81 5.28 17.12
N ALA A 30 -1.48 4.91 16.02
CA ALA A 30 -2.73 4.15 16.08
C ALA A 30 -2.56 2.76 16.69
N PHE A 31 -1.40 2.12 16.50
CA PHE A 31 -1.11 0.83 17.12
C PHE A 31 -0.59 0.95 18.56
N ALA A 32 0.03 2.06 18.94
CA ALA A 32 0.46 2.32 20.32
C ALA A 32 -0.73 2.56 21.25
N HIS A 33 -1.80 3.23 20.76
CA HIS A 33 -2.96 3.55 21.57
C HIS A 33 -4.04 2.46 21.46
N THR A 34 -4.32 1.80 22.60
CA THR A 34 -5.33 0.73 22.68
C THR A 34 -6.68 1.21 23.18
N THR A 35 -6.76 2.45 23.68
CA THR A 35 -7.97 2.98 24.32
C THR A 35 -8.98 3.50 23.29
N PRO A 36 -10.31 3.36 23.55
CA PRO A 36 -11.35 3.91 22.69
C PRO A 36 -11.27 5.43 22.51
N ARG A 37 -10.83 6.16 23.57
CA ARG A 37 -10.64 7.61 23.53
C ARG A 37 -9.52 8.02 22.56
N GLY A 38 -8.40 7.30 22.58
CA GLY A 38 -7.32 7.50 21.63
C GLY A 38 -7.78 7.28 20.19
N LEU A 39 -8.54 6.20 19.94
CA LEU A 39 -9.09 5.91 18.61
C LEU A 39 -10.05 6.99 18.10
N ALA A 40 -10.83 7.62 18.96
CA ALA A 40 -11.66 8.77 18.58
C ALA A 40 -10.79 9.94 18.08
N ALA A 41 -9.68 10.26 18.75
CA ALA A 41 -8.75 11.29 18.28
C ALA A 41 -8.14 10.94 16.92
N PHE A 42 -7.71 9.67 16.72
CA PHE A 42 -7.20 9.22 15.41
C PHE A 42 -8.26 9.24 14.30
N THR A 43 -9.54 9.06 14.65
CA THR A 43 -10.65 9.22 13.70
C THR A 43 -10.72 10.67 13.21
N VAL A 44 -10.61 11.65 14.11
CA VAL A 44 -10.60 13.07 13.74
C VAL A 44 -9.41 13.38 12.81
N VAL A 45 -8.23 12.87 13.13
CA VAL A 45 -7.04 13.03 12.26
C VAL A 45 -7.26 12.40 10.89
N ALA A 46 -7.81 11.17 10.82
CA ALA A 46 -8.10 10.50 9.56
C ALA A 46 -9.13 11.26 8.71
N LEU A 47 -10.15 11.82 9.35
CA LEU A 47 -11.13 12.71 8.68
C LEU A 47 -10.48 14.00 8.18
N GLY A 48 -9.56 14.59 8.94
CA GLY A 48 -8.76 15.73 8.50
C GLY A 48 -7.90 15.40 7.26
N VAL A 49 -7.26 14.24 7.23
CA VAL A 49 -6.48 13.77 6.07
C VAL A 49 -7.40 13.53 4.85
N LEU A 50 -8.58 12.96 5.04
CA LEU A 50 -9.59 12.81 3.98
C LEU A 50 -10.05 14.15 3.43
N ALA A 51 -10.35 15.11 4.30
CA ALA A 51 -10.73 16.47 3.92
C ALA A 51 -9.61 17.18 3.14
N ALA A 52 -8.35 17.05 3.59
CA ALA A 52 -7.18 17.57 2.87
C ALA A 52 -7.03 16.95 1.48
N GLY A 53 -7.39 15.68 1.33
CA GLY A 53 -7.44 14.97 0.04
C GLY A 53 -8.65 15.30 -0.82
N ARG A 54 -9.68 15.94 -0.26
CA ARG A 54 -11.01 16.11 -0.88
C ARG A 54 -11.59 14.76 -1.33
N LEU A 55 -11.40 13.73 -0.54
CA LEU A 55 -11.85 12.37 -0.83
C LEU A 55 -13.02 12.00 0.09
N SER A 56 -14.03 11.37 -0.49
CA SER A 56 -15.09 10.72 0.27
C SER A 56 -14.52 9.46 0.97
N PRO A 57 -14.91 9.16 2.21
CA PRO A 57 -14.44 7.98 2.95
C PRO A 57 -14.79 6.66 2.23
N THR A 58 -15.81 6.66 1.40
CA THR A 58 -16.19 5.49 0.60
C THR A 58 -15.14 5.08 -0.42
N VAL A 59 -14.30 6.02 -0.88
CA VAL A 59 -13.28 5.76 -1.92
C VAL A 59 -12.15 4.86 -1.41
N PRO A 60 -11.46 5.16 -0.28
CA PRO A 60 -10.47 4.24 0.29
C PRO A 60 -11.11 2.93 0.76
N ILE A 61 -12.29 2.96 1.39
CA ILE A 61 -12.98 1.75 1.87
C ILE A 61 -13.27 0.79 0.70
N ARG A 62 -13.86 1.26 -0.39
CA ARG A 62 -14.07 0.43 -1.60
C ARG A 62 -12.76 -0.07 -2.22
N GLY A 63 -11.70 0.71 -2.12
CA GLY A 63 -10.39 0.33 -2.62
C GLY A 63 -9.79 -0.88 -1.88
N PHE A 64 -10.10 -1.01 -0.61
CA PHE A 64 -9.68 -2.10 0.27
C PHE A 64 -10.81 -3.10 0.56
N ALA A 65 -11.86 -3.14 -0.27
CA ALA A 65 -12.99 -4.05 -0.11
C ALA A 65 -12.61 -5.52 0.19
N PRO A 66 -11.56 -6.10 -0.41
CA PRO A 66 -11.16 -7.48 -0.08
C PRO A 66 -10.66 -7.67 1.36
N ALA A 67 -10.21 -6.60 2.02
CA ALA A 67 -9.76 -6.66 3.42
C ALA A 67 -10.90 -6.53 4.44
N LEU A 68 -12.03 -5.93 4.03
CA LEU A 68 -13.15 -5.67 4.94
C LEU A 68 -13.74 -6.93 5.59
N PRO A 69 -13.94 -8.06 4.86
CA PRO A 69 -14.46 -9.28 5.47
C PRO A 69 -13.58 -9.76 6.64
N PHE A 70 -12.26 -9.67 6.52
CA PHE A 70 -11.35 -10.07 7.58
C PHE A 70 -11.47 -9.19 8.82
N LEU A 71 -11.70 -7.88 8.63
CA LEU A 71 -11.89 -6.96 9.75
C LEU A 71 -13.20 -7.19 10.50
N VAL A 72 -14.21 -7.79 9.86
CA VAL A 72 -15.48 -8.14 10.48
C VAL A 72 -15.43 -9.55 11.08
N VAL A 73 -14.82 -10.49 10.38
CA VAL A 73 -14.74 -11.89 10.84
C VAL A 73 -13.90 -12.02 12.11
N ALA A 74 -12.81 -11.26 12.27
CA ALA A 74 -11.94 -11.37 13.44
C ALA A 74 -12.67 -11.09 14.77
N PRO A 75 -13.39 -9.96 14.95
CA PRO A 75 -14.18 -9.74 16.17
C PRO A 75 -15.34 -10.73 16.34
N LEU A 76 -15.99 -11.13 15.25
CA LEU A 76 -17.06 -12.13 15.31
C LEU A 76 -16.54 -13.50 15.76
N ALA A 77 -15.42 -13.93 15.23
CA ALA A 77 -14.78 -15.18 15.64
C ALA A 77 -14.36 -15.18 17.12
N ALA A 78 -13.97 -14.02 17.65
CA ALA A 78 -13.59 -13.87 19.05
C ALA A 78 -14.78 -13.99 20.04
N THR A 79 -16.02 -13.80 19.58
CA THR A 79 -17.21 -14.01 20.43
C THR A 79 -17.47 -15.48 20.73
N VAL A 80 -16.93 -16.40 19.91
CA VAL A 80 -17.19 -17.83 20.05
C VAL A 80 -16.14 -18.45 20.96
N THR A 81 -16.54 -18.86 22.14
CA THR A 81 -15.70 -19.66 23.05
C THR A 81 -15.88 -21.15 22.75
N LEU A 82 -14.77 -21.84 22.47
CA LEU A 82 -14.80 -23.28 22.14
C LEU A 82 -14.89 -24.17 23.38
N TRP A 83 -14.49 -23.66 24.54
CA TRP A 83 -14.50 -24.42 25.79
C TRP A 83 -14.69 -23.51 27.02
N PRO A 84 -15.85 -23.56 27.71
CA PRO A 84 -17.09 -24.23 27.30
C PRO A 84 -17.73 -23.55 26.08
N LEU A 85 -18.51 -24.31 25.29
CA LEU A 85 -19.26 -23.77 24.16
C LEU A 85 -20.16 -22.64 24.66
N GLY A 86 -19.86 -21.42 24.27
CA GLY A 86 -20.58 -20.22 24.67
C GLY A 86 -20.35 -19.06 23.73
N VAL A 87 -21.11 -17.99 23.90
CA VAL A 87 -20.95 -16.73 23.18
C VAL A 87 -20.67 -15.64 24.20
N ASP A 88 -19.46 -15.10 24.16
CA ASP A 88 -19.06 -13.97 25.01
C ASP A 88 -18.86 -12.71 24.13
N PRO A 89 -19.83 -11.79 24.12
CA PRO A 89 -19.72 -10.56 23.35
C PRO A 89 -18.58 -9.64 23.83
N THR A 90 -18.16 -9.76 25.09
CA THR A 90 -17.12 -8.90 25.66
C THR A 90 -15.75 -9.24 25.10
N ALA A 91 -15.52 -10.50 24.74
CA ALA A 91 -14.29 -10.96 24.08
C ALA A 91 -14.07 -10.34 22.69
N ALA A 92 -15.13 -9.82 22.05
CA ALA A 92 -15.04 -9.16 20.74
C ALA A 92 -14.51 -7.73 20.82
N VAL A 93 -14.50 -7.09 21.98
CA VAL A 93 -14.19 -5.65 22.10
C VAL A 93 -12.76 -5.36 21.64
N GLU A 94 -11.77 -6.08 22.12
CA GLU A 94 -10.38 -5.87 21.73
C GLU A 94 -10.12 -6.13 20.24
N PRO A 95 -10.57 -7.26 19.65
CA PRO A 95 -10.45 -7.48 18.21
C PRO A 95 -11.22 -6.45 17.37
N ALA A 96 -12.36 -5.95 17.83
CA ALA A 96 -13.10 -4.89 17.15
C ALA A 96 -12.33 -3.57 17.14
N LEU A 97 -11.73 -3.17 18.26
CA LEU A 97 -10.85 -2.01 18.34
C LEU A 97 -9.61 -2.17 17.46
N ALA A 98 -9.02 -3.37 17.42
CA ALA A 98 -7.90 -3.67 16.53
C ALA A 98 -8.31 -3.56 15.05
N SER A 99 -9.45 -4.12 14.67
CA SER A 99 -10.00 -4.02 13.31
C SER A 99 -10.28 -2.57 12.92
N TYR A 100 -10.80 -1.78 13.85
CA TYR A 100 -11.05 -0.36 13.62
C TYR A 100 -9.76 0.44 13.40
N ARG A 101 -8.67 0.15 14.15
CA ARG A 101 -7.34 0.75 13.92
C ARG A 101 -6.84 0.46 12.51
N VAL A 102 -6.91 -0.80 12.10
CA VAL A 102 -6.53 -1.21 10.75
C VAL A 102 -7.34 -0.45 9.72
N LEU A 103 -8.66 -0.31 9.92
CA LEU A 103 -9.52 0.45 9.03
C LEU A 103 -9.06 1.92 8.90
N LEU A 104 -8.74 2.60 10.01
CA LEU A 104 -8.24 3.98 9.99
C LEU A 104 -6.93 4.10 9.23
N VAL A 105 -5.99 3.17 9.46
CA VAL A 105 -4.71 3.14 8.71
C VAL A 105 -4.95 2.91 7.22
N LEU A 106 -5.87 2.02 6.83
CA LEU A 106 -6.24 1.78 5.45
C LEU A 106 -6.85 3.03 4.80
N VAL A 107 -7.68 3.77 5.53
CA VAL A 107 -8.28 5.03 5.05
C VAL A 107 -7.19 6.07 4.75
N VAL A 108 -6.26 6.30 5.68
CA VAL A 108 -5.14 7.24 5.49
C VAL A 108 -4.24 6.78 4.34
N SER A 109 -3.93 5.48 4.25
CA SER A 109 -3.17 4.89 3.14
C SER A 109 -3.87 5.08 1.80
N GLY A 110 -5.20 4.98 1.77
CA GLY A 110 -6.00 5.22 0.58
C GLY A 110 -5.90 6.66 0.08
N VAL A 111 -5.83 7.64 0.97
CA VAL A 111 -5.59 9.05 0.59
C VAL A 111 -4.20 9.20 -0.03
N TYR A 112 -3.17 8.60 0.58
CA TYR A 112 -1.81 8.62 0.03
C TYR A 112 -1.76 8.04 -1.40
N LEU A 113 -2.32 6.84 -1.59
CA LEU A 113 -2.34 6.16 -2.90
C LEU A 113 -3.08 6.95 -3.99
N ARG A 114 -4.13 7.69 -3.61
CA ARG A 114 -4.92 8.50 -4.55
C ARG A 114 -4.25 9.82 -4.90
N THR A 115 -3.50 10.40 -3.97
CA THR A 115 -2.93 11.76 -4.11
C THR A 115 -1.46 11.77 -4.48
N THR A 116 -0.79 10.61 -4.53
CA THR A 116 0.65 10.55 -4.81
C THR A 116 0.94 9.64 -6.00
N PRO A 117 1.52 10.17 -7.08
CA PRO A 117 1.93 9.34 -8.21
C PRO A 117 3.09 8.42 -7.81
N VAL A 118 3.11 7.24 -8.42
CA VAL A 118 4.14 6.21 -8.17
C VAL A 118 5.56 6.74 -8.37
N ARG A 119 5.74 7.63 -9.36
CA ARG A 119 7.04 8.24 -9.67
C ARG A 119 7.56 9.06 -8.49
N ASP A 120 6.70 9.80 -7.82
CA ASP A 120 7.07 10.66 -6.70
C ASP A 120 7.27 9.84 -5.42
N SER A 121 6.47 8.77 -5.22
CA SER A 121 6.69 7.81 -4.14
C SER A 121 8.06 7.13 -4.24
N ARG A 122 8.47 6.76 -5.47
CA ARG A 122 9.81 6.24 -5.74
C ARG A 122 10.90 7.24 -5.34
N ALA A 123 10.79 8.49 -5.79
CA ALA A 123 11.76 9.53 -5.48
C ALA A 123 11.83 9.81 -3.97
N ALA A 124 10.70 9.69 -3.25
CA ALA A 124 10.65 9.82 -1.81
C ALA A 124 11.42 8.69 -1.11
N VAL A 125 11.18 7.44 -1.48
CA VAL A 125 11.88 6.26 -0.91
C VAL A 125 13.38 6.32 -1.18
N GLU A 126 13.78 6.69 -2.39
CA GLU A 126 15.20 6.77 -2.76
C GLU A 126 15.94 7.85 -1.98
N ARG A 127 15.28 8.97 -1.64
CA ARG A 127 15.88 10.03 -0.83
C ARG A 127 15.84 9.77 0.68
N LEU A 128 14.92 8.95 1.16
CA LEU A 128 14.89 8.52 2.56
C LEU A 128 16.00 7.53 2.90
N LEU A 129 16.46 6.77 1.91
CA LEU A 129 17.53 5.79 2.04
C LEU A 129 18.75 6.25 1.22
N PRO A 130 19.66 7.03 1.81
CA PRO A 130 20.81 7.54 1.09
C PRO A 130 21.79 6.44 0.67
N GLY A 131 22.54 6.68 -0.40
CA GLY A 131 23.61 5.78 -0.87
C GLY A 131 23.14 4.73 -1.90
N ARG A 132 23.90 3.63 -1.99
CA ARG A 132 23.69 2.56 -3.00
C ARG A 132 22.35 1.83 -2.82
N VAL A 133 21.92 1.64 -1.58
CA VAL A 133 20.69 0.93 -1.24
C VAL A 133 19.46 1.71 -1.72
N GLY A 134 19.38 3.00 -1.46
CA GLY A 134 18.26 3.85 -1.92
C GLY A 134 18.15 3.86 -3.44
N ARG A 135 19.28 4.00 -4.15
CA ARG A 135 19.30 3.94 -5.63
C ARG A 135 18.84 2.56 -6.15
N PHE A 136 19.31 1.49 -5.55
CA PHE A 136 18.90 0.13 -5.94
C PHE A 136 17.40 -0.07 -5.73
N LEU A 137 16.86 0.31 -4.58
CA LEU A 137 15.43 0.22 -4.28
C LEU A 137 14.59 1.13 -5.19
N GLY A 138 15.04 2.35 -5.44
CA GLY A 138 14.33 3.29 -6.32
C GLY A 138 14.23 2.76 -7.76
N VAL A 139 15.31 2.22 -8.32
CA VAL A 139 15.30 1.57 -9.63
C VAL A 139 14.44 0.32 -9.60
N GLY A 140 14.55 -0.51 -8.57
CA GLY A 140 13.75 -1.73 -8.39
C GLY A 140 12.26 -1.43 -8.38
N VAL A 141 11.81 -0.47 -7.58
CA VAL A 141 10.40 -0.03 -7.52
C VAL A 141 9.91 0.43 -8.89
N ALA A 142 10.71 1.23 -9.62
CA ALA A 142 10.32 1.68 -10.96
C ALA A 142 10.16 0.52 -11.95
N LEU A 143 11.07 -0.45 -11.89
CA LEU A 143 11.01 -1.63 -12.74
C LEU A 143 9.77 -2.48 -12.42
N VAL A 144 9.45 -2.67 -11.14
CA VAL A 144 8.24 -3.38 -10.71
C VAL A 144 6.99 -2.72 -11.29
N PHE A 145 6.81 -1.41 -11.11
CA PHE A 145 5.64 -0.72 -11.64
C PHE A 145 5.58 -0.70 -13.17
N ARG A 146 6.71 -0.67 -13.84
CA ARG A 146 6.77 -0.74 -15.30
C ARG A 146 6.42 -2.14 -15.82
N PHE A 147 6.91 -3.19 -15.15
CA PHE A 147 6.74 -4.55 -15.63
C PHE A 147 5.47 -5.23 -15.12
N LEU A 148 4.93 -4.81 -13.98
CA LEU A 148 3.73 -5.41 -13.40
C LEU A 148 2.56 -5.50 -14.39
N PRO A 149 2.13 -4.42 -15.10
CA PRO A 149 1.05 -4.54 -16.06
C PRO A 149 1.39 -5.48 -17.23
N VAL A 150 2.64 -5.52 -17.65
CA VAL A 150 3.09 -6.40 -18.74
C VAL A 150 3.10 -7.87 -18.30
N LEU A 151 3.60 -8.16 -17.08
CA LEU A 151 3.57 -9.49 -16.51
C LEU A 151 2.14 -9.99 -16.28
N LEU A 152 1.25 -9.14 -15.83
CA LEU A 152 -0.17 -9.48 -15.69
C LEU A 152 -0.82 -9.81 -17.05
N ALA A 153 -0.48 -9.07 -18.10
CA ALA A 153 -0.94 -9.38 -19.46
C ALA A 153 -0.36 -10.72 -19.97
N ASP A 154 0.92 -10.98 -19.70
CA ASP A 154 1.55 -12.25 -20.05
C ASP A 154 0.90 -13.43 -19.32
N LEU A 155 0.58 -13.28 -18.02
CA LEU A 155 -0.12 -14.31 -17.25
C LEU A 155 -1.54 -14.57 -17.78
N ARG A 156 -2.25 -13.52 -18.20
CA ARG A 156 -3.56 -13.67 -18.85
C ARG A 156 -3.45 -14.50 -20.14
N ARG A 157 -2.50 -14.17 -21.01
CA ARG A 157 -2.25 -14.91 -22.24
C ARG A 157 -1.88 -16.38 -21.99
N VAL A 158 -1.06 -16.65 -20.96
CA VAL A 158 -0.73 -18.02 -20.57
C VAL A 158 -1.99 -18.76 -20.11
N ARG A 159 -2.83 -18.11 -19.32
CA ARG A 159 -4.09 -18.70 -18.84
C ARG A 159 -5.04 -19.00 -20.01
N GLU A 160 -5.18 -18.08 -20.94
CA GLU A 160 -5.99 -18.25 -22.14
C GLU A 160 -5.48 -19.41 -23.01
N ALA A 161 -4.17 -19.46 -23.25
CA ALA A 161 -3.56 -20.58 -23.98
C ALA A 161 -3.71 -21.92 -23.26
N SER A 162 -3.67 -21.93 -21.92
CA SER A 162 -3.93 -23.13 -21.14
C SER A 162 -5.38 -23.58 -21.27
N ARG A 163 -6.35 -22.64 -21.25
CA ARG A 163 -7.78 -22.94 -21.45
C ARG A 163 -8.05 -23.55 -22.81
N ALA A 164 -7.46 -23.00 -23.89
CA ALA A 164 -7.60 -23.53 -25.23
C ALA A 164 -7.09 -24.97 -25.38
N ARG A 165 -6.24 -25.44 -24.42
CA ARG A 165 -5.71 -26.82 -24.33
C ARG A 165 -6.40 -27.64 -23.25
N LEU A 166 -7.65 -27.33 -22.91
CA LEU A 166 -8.44 -28.00 -21.87
C LEU A 166 -7.79 -27.96 -20.48
N GLY A 167 -6.95 -26.96 -20.23
CA GLY A 167 -6.28 -26.80 -18.94
C GLY A 167 -7.22 -26.55 -17.76
N ASP A 168 -8.45 -26.11 -18.02
CA ASP A 168 -9.45 -25.89 -16.97
C ASP A 168 -9.99 -27.21 -16.40
N GLN A 169 -9.84 -28.34 -17.11
CA GLN A 169 -10.22 -29.67 -16.62
C GLN A 169 -9.15 -30.26 -15.66
N ARG A 170 -7.97 -29.65 -15.57
CA ARG A 170 -6.91 -30.12 -14.68
C ARG A 170 -7.14 -29.65 -13.24
N PRO A 171 -6.64 -30.41 -12.24
CA PRO A 171 -6.71 -30.01 -10.84
C PRO A 171 -6.06 -28.63 -10.62
N LEU A 172 -6.60 -27.85 -9.68
CA LEU A 172 -6.18 -26.48 -9.41
C LEU A 172 -4.65 -26.36 -9.19
N ARG A 173 -4.09 -27.32 -8.45
CA ARG A 173 -2.64 -27.38 -8.17
C ARG A 173 -1.80 -27.43 -9.45
N GLU A 174 -2.19 -28.25 -10.41
CA GLU A 174 -1.48 -28.41 -11.69
C GLU A 174 -1.63 -27.16 -12.56
N ARG A 175 -2.82 -26.55 -12.57
CA ARG A 175 -3.07 -25.27 -13.27
C ARG A 175 -2.19 -24.16 -12.69
N MET A 176 -2.12 -24.03 -11.38
CA MET A 176 -1.27 -23.04 -10.71
C MET A 176 0.21 -23.27 -11.01
N ARG A 177 0.67 -24.53 -10.97
CA ARG A 177 2.05 -24.90 -11.30
C ARG A 177 2.40 -24.54 -12.74
N THR A 178 1.54 -24.86 -13.70
CA THR A 178 1.78 -24.59 -15.14
C THR A 178 1.81 -23.09 -15.42
N VAL A 179 0.83 -22.32 -14.93
CA VAL A 179 0.74 -20.87 -15.13
C VAL A 179 1.89 -20.17 -14.40
N GLY A 180 2.19 -20.57 -13.16
CA GLY A 180 3.27 -20.01 -12.37
C GLY A 180 4.65 -20.25 -13.01
N ALA A 181 4.96 -21.49 -13.40
CA ALA A 181 6.24 -21.83 -14.06
C ALA A 181 6.41 -21.09 -15.39
N ALA A 182 5.34 -20.96 -16.20
CA ALA A 182 5.38 -20.20 -17.43
C ALA A 182 5.55 -18.68 -17.17
N GLY A 183 4.92 -18.15 -16.13
CA GLY A 183 5.08 -16.76 -15.70
C GLY A 183 6.51 -16.45 -15.29
N VAL A 184 7.11 -17.29 -14.45
CA VAL A 184 8.50 -17.14 -14.00
C VAL A 184 9.48 -17.20 -15.18
N ARG A 185 9.35 -18.20 -16.07
CA ARG A 185 10.20 -18.28 -17.27
C ARG A 185 10.12 -17.03 -18.15
N ARG A 186 8.92 -16.50 -18.36
CA ARG A 186 8.73 -15.25 -19.13
C ARG A 186 9.33 -14.04 -18.42
N ALA A 187 9.24 -13.97 -17.09
CA ALA A 187 9.84 -12.91 -16.31
C ALA A 187 11.37 -12.91 -16.44
N PHE A 188 12.04 -14.07 -16.33
CA PHE A 188 13.49 -14.20 -16.54
C PHE A 188 13.90 -13.84 -17.98
N ALA A 189 13.24 -14.39 -18.99
CA ALA A 189 13.55 -14.07 -20.38
C ALA A 189 13.38 -12.56 -20.69
N ARG A 190 12.45 -11.89 -20.02
CA ARG A 190 12.28 -10.44 -20.13
C ARG A 190 13.38 -9.67 -19.40
N SER A 191 13.80 -10.16 -18.24
CA SER A 191 14.94 -9.59 -17.49
C SER A 191 16.22 -9.61 -18.30
N ASP A 192 16.51 -10.74 -18.97
CA ASP A 192 17.70 -10.87 -19.83
C ASP A 192 17.66 -9.88 -21.01
N ARG A 193 16.51 -9.78 -21.69
CA ARG A 193 16.33 -8.80 -22.77
C ARG A 193 16.46 -7.36 -22.27
N LEU A 194 15.94 -7.06 -21.07
CA LEU A 194 16.12 -5.74 -20.46
C LEU A 194 17.58 -5.45 -20.16
N ALA A 195 18.30 -6.42 -19.59
CA ALA A 195 19.72 -6.27 -19.29
C ALA A 195 20.54 -5.95 -20.55
N LEU A 196 20.28 -6.67 -21.65
CA LEU A 196 20.90 -6.38 -22.95
C LEU A 196 20.52 -4.99 -23.48
N ALA A 197 19.24 -4.62 -23.42
CA ALA A 197 18.78 -3.30 -23.87
C ALA A 197 19.36 -2.15 -23.05
N LEU A 198 19.54 -2.32 -21.75
CA LEU A 198 20.17 -1.31 -20.87
C LEU A 198 21.64 -1.18 -21.16
N ARG A 199 22.37 -2.28 -21.40
CA ARG A 199 23.79 -2.26 -21.83
C ARG A 199 23.96 -1.55 -23.16
N ALA A 200 23.11 -1.87 -24.16
CA ALA A 200 23.15 -1.22 -25.47
C ALA A 200 22.86 0.30 -25.41
N ARG A 201 22.15 0.76 -24.41
CA ARG A 201 21.85 2.19 -24.19
C ARG A 201 22.83 2.87 -23.25
N CYS A 202 23.95 2.25 -22.91
CA CYS A 202 24.93 2.77 -21.94
C CYS A 202 24.25 3.29 -20.66
N PHE A 203 23.30 2.52 -20.13
CA PHE A 203 22.51 2.94 -18.97
C PHE A 203 23.42 3.26 -17.80
N ALA A 204 23.54 4.56 -17.48
CA ALA A 204 24.24 5.00 -16.31
C ALA A 204 23.43 4.68 -15.05
N TRP A 205 24.11 4.24 -14.00
CA TRP A 205 23.52 3.90 -12.70
C TRP A 205 23.02 5.14 -11.92
N ASN A 206 22.98 6.31 -12.57
CA ASN A 206 22.56 7.59 -11.97
C ASN A 206 21.32 8.16 -12.70
N PRO A 207 20.12 7.61 -12.46
CA PRO A 207 18.90 8.10 -13.09
C PRO A 207 18.56 9.50 -12.58
N THR A 208 18.14 10.39 -13.48
CA THR A 208 17.58 11.69 -13.10
C THR A 208 16.23 11.49 -12.44
N LEU A 209 16.14 11.84 -11.16
CA LEU A 209 14.92 11.80 -10.37
C LEU A 209 14.22 13.15 -10.35
N PRO A 210 12.90 13.18 -10.13
CA PRO A 210 12.20 14.42 -9.86
C PRO A 210 12.82 15.13 -8.65
N GLU A 211 13.07 16.43 -8.77
CA GLU A 211 13.52 17.21 -7.64
C GLU A 211 12.38 17.39 -6.62
N LEU A 212 12.51 16.73 -5.48
CA LEU A 212 11.62 16.95 -4.35
C LEU A 212 12.19 18.10 -3.50
N ARG A 213 11.41 19.15 -3.33
CA ARG A 213 11.77 20.31 -2.50
C ARG A 213 10.69 20.53 -1.47
N PHE A 214 11.06 20.55 -0.19
CA PHE A 214 10.13 20.93 0.88
C PHE A 214 9.69 22.39 0.69
N ARG A 215 8.39 22.60 0.79
CA ARG A 215 7.77 23.91 0.74
C ARG A 215 7.21 24.28 2.11
N ARG A 216 6.95 25.55 2.35
CA ARG A 216 6.32 26.02 3.62
C ARG A 216 5.01 25.30 3.96
N ARG A 217 4.32 24.77 2.95
CA ARG A 217 3.07 24.01 3.10
C ARG A 217 3.26 22.60 3.69
N ASP A 218 4.47 22.07 3.67
CA ASP A 218 4.77 20.73 4.18
C ASP A 218 5.02 20.73 5.70
N TYR A 219 5.40 21.89 6.28
CA TYR A 219 5.68 22.00 7.72
C TYR A 219 4.49 21.64 8.61
N PRO A 220 3.23 22.06 8.34
CA PRO A 220 2.09 21.63 9.14
C PRO A 220 1.88 20.12 9.13
N ALA A 221 2.08 19.47 7.97
CA ALA A 221 1.99 18.02 7.87
C ALA A 221 3.10 17.32 8.66
N LEU A 222 4.33 17.83 8.58
CA LEU A 222 5.45 17.32 9.38
C LEU A 222 5.21 17.50 10.88
N ALA A 223 4.67 18.65 11.30
CA ALA A 223 4.31 18.91 12.70
C ALA A 223 3.28 17.90 13.21
N VAL A 224 2.22 17.64 12.42
CA VAL A 224 1.24 16.60 12.75
C VAL A 224 1.92 15.22 12.86
N GLY A 225 2.82 14.88 11.93
CA GLY A 225 3.57 13.63 12.00
C GLY A 225 4.43 13.51 13.28
N VAL A 226 5.12 14.58 13.66
CA VAL A 226 5.93 14.62 14.90
C VAL A 226 5.05 14.47 16.14
N LEU A 227 3.92 15.18 16.19
CA LEU A 227 2.95 15.06 17.30
C LEU A 227 2.39 13.63 17.41
N LEU A 228 2.08 12.98 16.28
CA LEU A 228 1.63 11.59 16.27
C LEU A 228 2.71 10.64 16.77
N VAL A 229 3.97 10.82 16.37
CA VAL A 229 5.08 10.02 16.91
C VAL A 229 5.25 10.27 18.39
N ALA A 230 5.27 11.53 18.83
CA ALA A 230 5.38 11.86 20.26
C ALA A 230 4.26 11.21 21.09
N SER A 231 3.01 11.23 20.58
CA SER A 231 1.89 10.59 21.27
C SER A 231 2.03 9.08 21.40
N ALA A 232 2.79 8.41 20.53
CA ALA A 232 2.99 6.97 20.61
C ALA A 232 3.92 6.54 21.76
N PHE A 233 4.68 7.48 22.34
CA PHE A 233 5.62 7.25 23.44
C PHE A 233 5.11 7.80 24.79
N LEU A 234 3.97 8.47 24.81
CA LEU A 234 3.28 8.97 25.99
C LEU A 234 2.15 8.02 26.39
#